data_ba84397e002b2a7ae29c31ab9269a671
#
_entry.id   ba84397e002b2a7ae29c31ab9269a671
#
_cell.length_a   1.000
_cell.length_b   1.000
_cell.length_c   1.000
_cell.angle_alpha   90.00
_cell.angle_beta   90.00
_cell.angle_gamma   90.00
#
_symmetry.space_group_name_H-M   'P 1'
#
loop_
_entity.id
_entity.type
_entity.pdbx_description
1 polymer ?
#
loop_
_entity_poly.entity_id
_entity_poly.type
_entity_poly.pdbx_seq_one_letter_code
_entity_poly.pdbx_strand_id
1 'polypeptide(L)'
;MSSEVNSEEILNKLFFSQYKALGLIGEGSFGKCFKGINIKNNEEICFKIEKKSSQKTFLKIESQALENLKGGKGIPDFYLFGYSDNFNILIMELLDKTIENVFEKNNHNFSIKTTCILAIQLVRIKFILYLFYS
;
A
#
# COMPACT_ATOMS: atom_id res chain seq x y z
N MET A 1 -16.78 14.18 14.28
CA MET A 1 -17.06 14.24 12.82
C MET A 1 -16.06 13.35 12.12
N SER A 2 -16.53 12.34 11.42
CA SER A 2 -15.70 11.27 10.86
C SER A 2 -14.67 11.82 9.88
N SER A 3 -13.43 11.51 10.13
CA SER A 3 -12.27 11.82 9.29
C SER A 3 -12.14 10.86 8.10
N GLU A 4 -13.24 10.28 7.64
CA GLU A 4 -13.21 9.24 6.59
C GLU A 4 -13.02 9.82 5.20
N VAL A 5 -12.22 9.10 4.40
CA VAL A 5 -12.06 9.35 2.97
C VAL A 5 -13.33 8.88 2.26
N ASN A 6 -14.02 9.78 1.55
CA ASN A 6 -15.16 9.38 0.72
C ASN A 6 -14.67 8.69 -0.55
N SER A 7 -15.03 7.42 -0.74
CA SER A 7 -14.58 6.64 -1.91
C SER A 7 -15.10 7.20 -3.23
N GLU A 8 -16.30 7.76 -3.26
CA GLU A 8 -16.88 8.34 -4.48
C GLU A 8 -16.10 9.57 -4.96
N GLU A 9 -15.51 10.34 -4.04
CA GLU A 9 -14.68 11.49 -4.34
C GLU A 9 -13.35 11.10 -5.00
N ILE A 10 -12.90 9.87 -4.76
CA ILE A 10 -11.61 9.34 -5.22
C ILE A 10 -11.75 8.58 -6.54
N LEU A 11 -12.83 7.81 -6.69
CA LEU A 11 -13.03 6.95 -7.86
C LEU A 11 -13.07 7.75 -9.15
N ASN A 12 -12.41 7.23 -10.17
CA ASN A 12 -12.26 7.83 -11.50
C ASN A 12 -11.52 9.17 -11.55
N LYS A 13 -11.07 9.70 -10.41
CA LYS A 13 -10.27 10.91 -10.35
C LYS A 13 -8.84 10.65 -10.87
N LEU A 14 -8.33 11.62 -11.61
CA LEU A 14 -6.95 11.62 -12.07
C LEU A 14 -6.08 12.43 -11.09
N PHE A 15 -5.09 11.78 -10.52
CA PHE A 15 -4.13 12.40 -9.60
C PHE A 15 -2.77 12.61 -10.29
N PHE A 16 -2.15 13.74 -10.00
CA PHE A 16 -0.83 14.11 -10.51
C PHE A 16 -0.72 14.00 -12.03
N SER A 17 -1.83 14.21 -12.76
CA SER A 17 -1.93 14.12 -14.23
C SER A 17 -1.45 12.79 -14.84
N GLN A 18 -1.38 11.74 -14.03
CA GLN A 18 -0.80 10.46 -14.46
C GLN A 18 -1.51 9.23 -13.89
N TYR A 19 -2.11 9.32 -12.70
CA TYR A 19 -2.61 8.14 -11.99
C TYR A 19 -4.12 8.23 -11.80
N LYS A 20 -4.86 7.23 -12.24
CA LYS A 20 -6.32 7.16 -12.13
C LYS A 20 -6.74 6.08 -11.15
N ALA A 21 -7.55 6.42 -10.14
CA ALA A 21 -8.14 5.46 -9.22
C ALA A 21 -9.33 4.74 -9.87
N LEU A 22 -9.37 3.41 -9.77
CA LEU A 22 -10.36 2.57 -10.46
C LEU A 22 -11.30 1.86 -9.50
N GLY A 23 -10.87 1.42 -8.33
CA GLY A 23 -11.71 0.67 -7.41
C GLY A 23 -11.11 0.58 -6.02
N LEU A 24 -11.97 0.57 -5.01
CA LEU A 24 -11.59 0.35 -3.61
C LEU A 24 -11.16 -1.12 -3.43
N ILE A 25 -10.00 -1.36 -2.83
CA ILE A 25 -9.46 -2.70 -2.55
C ILE A 25 -9.25 -2.97 -1.07
N GLY A 26 -9.25 -1.93 -0.24
CA GLY A 26 -9.10 -2.10 1.20
C GLY A 26 -9.39 -0.81 1.96
N GLU A 27 -9.78 -0.98 3.21
CA GLU A 27 -10.06 0.10 4.14
C GLU A 27 -9.47 -0.24 5.50
N GLY A 28 -8.80 0.71 6.11
CA GLY A 28 -8.17 0.56 7.41
C GLY A 28 -8.35 1.77 8.30
N SER A 29 -7.84 1.70 9.52
CA SER A 29 -7.96 2.75 10.54
C SER A 29 -7.34 4.09 10.12
N PHE A 30 -6.44 4.09 9.15
CA PHE A 30 -5.66 5.27 8.75
C PHE A 30 -5.98 5.78 7.34
N GLY A 31 -6.86 5.10 6.61
CA GLY A 31 -7.23 5.49 5.26
C GLY A 31 -7.72 4.34 4.40
N LYS A 32 -7.79 4.60 3.11
CA LYS A 32 -8.31 3.66 2.11
C LYS A 32 -7.26 3.33 1.06
N CYS A 33 -7.33 2.09 0.56
CA CYS A 33 -6.51 1.62 -0.54
C CYS A 33 -7.37 1.42 -1.79
N PHE A 34 -6.89 1.91 -2.93
CA PHE A 34 -7.56 1.77 -4.21
C PHE A 34 -6.63 1.12 -5.22
N LYS A 35 -7.18 0.23 -6.03
CA LYS A 35 -6.56 -0.16 -7.29
C LYS A 35 -6.65 1.01 -8.26
N GLY A 36 -5.59 1.24 -9.01
CA GLY A 36 -5.56 2.26 -10.04
C GLY A 36 -4.66 1.89 -11.21
N ILE A 37 -4.48 2.83 -12.09
CA ILE A 37 -3.66 2.69 -13.30
C ILE A 37 -2.83 3.94 -13.54
N ASN A 38 -1.59 3.74 -13.94
CA ASN A 38 -0.76 4.78 -14.53
C ASN A 38 -1.13 4.91 -16.02
N ILE A 39 -1.77 6.02 -16.39
CA ILE A 39 -2.29 6.21 -17.76
C ILE A 39 -1.18 6.40 -18.82
N LYS A 40 0.07 6.60 -18.41
CA LYS A 40 1.19 6.77 -19.36
C LYS A 40 1.75 5.45 -19.85
N ASN A 41 1.72 4.40 -19.03
CA ASN A 41 2.30 3.09 -19.37
C ASN A 41 1.34 1.92 -19.17
N ASN A 42 0.08 2.19 -18.77
CA ASN A 42 -0.95 1.19 -18.45
C ASN A 42 -0.60 0.23 -17.30
N GLU A 43 0.34 0.61 -16.43
CA GLU A 43 0.72 -0.18 -15.28
C GLU A 43 -0.34 -0.08 -14.19
N GLU A 44 -0.74 -1.23 -13.63
CA GLU A 44 -1.62 -1.28 -12.47
C GLU A 44 -0.84 -0.86 -11.21
N ILE A 45 -1.46 0.00 -10.41
CA ILE A 45 -0.83 0.56 -9.20
C ILE A 45 -1.81 0.53 -8.02
N CYS A 46 -1.26 0.67 -6.82
CA CYS A 46 -2.01 0.87 -5.60
C CYS A 46 -1.92 2.33 -5.14
N PHE A 47 -3.08 2.91 -4.85
CA PHE A 47 -3.18 4.15 -4.09
C PHE A 47 -3.45 3.83 -2.62
N LYS A 48 -2.69 4.43 -1.73
CA LYS A 48 -3.09 4.59 -0.33
C LYS A 48 -3.42 6.06 -0.10
N ILE A 49 -4.58 6.33 0.44
CA ILE A 49 -5.11 7.69 0.62
C ILE A 49 -5.54 7.88 2.07
N GLU A 50 -5.02 8.92 2.70
CA GLU A 50 -5.46 9.40 4.02
C GLU A 50 -5.89 10.86 3.94
N LYS A 51 -6.85 11.28 4.77
CA LYS A 51 -7.16 12.70 4.91
C LYS A 51 -6.00 13.44 5.55
N LYS A 52 -5.73 14.64 5.06
CA LYS A 52 -4.79 15.54 5.73
C LYS A 52 -5.25 15.80 7.16
N SER A 53 -4.40 15.46 8.11
CA SER A 53 -4.58 15.75 9.51
C SER A 53 -3.42 16.61 10.00
N SER A 54 -3.70 17.54 10.91
CA SER A 54 -2.65 18.35 11.53
C SER A 54 -1.73 17.55 12.48
N GLN A 55 -2.11 16.32 12.83
CA GLN A 55 -1.43 15.60 13.91
C GLN A 55 -0.44 14.53 13.48
N LYS A 56 -0.69 13.72 12.47
CA LYS A 56 0.26 12.70 11.97
C LYS A 56 -0.05 12.30 10.53
N THR A 57 0.98 12.23 9.71
CA THR A 57 0.92 11.76 8.32
C THR A 57 1.57 10.37 8.25
N PHE A 58 0.77 9.31 8.43
CA PHE A 58 1.27 7.94 8.41
C PHE A 58 1.82 7.55 7.03
N LEU A 59 1.16 7.97 5.96
CA LEU A 59 1.62 7.68 4.59
C LEU A 59 2.95 8.34 4.25
N LYS A 60 3.29 9.47 4.87
CA LYS A 60 4.61 10.08 4.70
C LYS A 60 5.71 9.21 5.31
N ILE A 61 5.46 8.66 6.49
CA ILE A 61 6.42 7.74 7.15
C ILE A 61 6.57 6.47 6.31
N GLU A 62 5.45 5.89 5.85
CA GLU A 62 5.45 4.70 4.99
C GLU A 62 6.20 4.96 3.67
N SER A 63 5.98 6.10 3.02
CA SER A 63 6.66 6.45 1.78
C SER A 63 8.17 6.59 1.96
N GLN A 64 8.63 7.19 3.05
CA GLN A 64 10.05 7.28 3.37
C GLN A 64 10.67 5.91 3.61
N ALA A 65 9.95 5.02 4.29
CA ALA A 65 10.39 3.64 4.50
C ALA A 65 10.54 2.89 3.17
N LEU A 66 9.54 2.97 2.28
CA LEU A 66 9.59 2.32 0.97
C LEU A 66 10.72 2.87 0.09
N GLU A 67 10.93 4.19 0.11
CA GLU A 67 12.00 4.84 -0.65
C GLU A 67 13.39 4.38 -0.16
N ASN A 68 13.59 4.36 1.16
CA ASN A 68 14.85 3.93 1.78
C ASN A 68 15.14 2.43 1.52
N LEU A 69 14.10 1.60 1.44
CA LEU A 69 14.20 0.15 1.26
C LEU A 69 14.11 -0.29 -0.22
N LYS A 70 14.07 0.66 -1.15
CA LYS A 70 13.88 0.42 -2.58
C LYS A 70 14.82 -0.65 -3.12
N GLY A 71 14.26 -1.58 -3.89
CA GLY A 71 14.98 -2.71 -4.47
C GLY A 71 15.26 -3.86 -3.51
N GLY A 72 14.84 -3.76 -2.25
CA GLY A 72 14.89 -4.85 -1.28
C GLY A 72 13.90 -5.96 -1.66
N LYS A 73 14.35 -7.22 -1.59
CA LYS A 73 13.50 -8.37 -1.91
C LYS A 73 12.30 -8.43 -0.96
N GLY A 74 11.09 -8.40 -1.54
CA GLY A 74 9.83 -8.41 -0.78
C GLY A 74 9.38 -7.03 -0.31
N ILE A 75 10.03 -5.97 -0.78
CA ILE A 75 9.63 -4.58 -0.57
C ILE A 75 8.91 -4.11 -1.83
N PRO A 76 7.68 -3.59 -1.74
CA PRO A 76 6.96 -3.04 -2.87
C PRO A 76 7.67 -1.85 -3.50
N ASP A 77 7.55 -1.70 -4.81
CA ASP A 77 8.07 -0.52 -5.50
C ASP A 77 7.30 0.74 -5.10
N PHE A 78 8.05 1.77 -4.75
CA PHE A 78 7.56 3.10 -4.45
C PHE A 78 7.58 3.95 -5.72
N TYR A 79 6.46 4.59 -6.06
CA TYR A 79 6.37 5.46 -7.23
C TYR A 79 6.30 6.93 -6.87
N LEU A 80 5.40 7.31 -5.95
CA LEU A 80 5.19 8.71 -5.59
C LEU A 80 4.52 8.85 -4.23
N PHE A 81 4.91 9.87 -3.49
CA PHE A 81 4.13 10.42 -2.39
C PHE A 81 3.83 11.89 -2.66
N GLY A 82 2.59 12.31 -2.46
CA GLY A 82 2.20 13.69 -2.72
C GLY A 82 0.90 14.10 -2.03
N TYR A 83 0.55 15.34 -2.27
CA TYR A 83 -0.62 15.98 -1.69
C TYR A 83 -1.58 16.39 -2.81
N SER A 84 -2.85 16.08 -2.67
CA SER A 84 -3.89 16.54 -3.58
C SER A 84 -5.15 16.90 -2.78
N ASP A 85 -5.65 18.12 -2.97
CA ASP A 85 -6.77 18.64 -2.19
C ASP A 85 -6.55 18.45 -0.67
N ASN A 86 -7.45 17.72 -0.02
CA ASN A 86 -7.42 17.42 1.41
C ASN A 86 -6.82 16.05 1.73
N PHE A 87 -6.07 15.46 0.80
CA PHE A 87 -5.53 14.12 0.93
C PHE A 87 -4.01 14.07 0.86
N ASN A 88 -3.45 13.13 1.63
CA ASN A 88 -2.12 12.60 1.44
C ASN A 88 -2.25 11.32 0.61
N ILE A 89 -1.42 11.15 -0.39
CA ILE A 89 -1.53 10.06 -1.35
C ILE A 89 -0.17 9.42 -1.52
N LEU A 90 -0.12 8.11 -1.31
CA LEU A 90 1.02 7.25 -1.61
C LEU A 90 0.66 6.35 -2.80
N ILE A 91 1.49 6.34 -3.82
CA ILE A 91 1.38 5.48 -5.00
C ILE A 91 2.52 4.49 -4.99
N MET A 92 2.18 3.21 -5.07
CA MET A 92 3.11 2.11 -4.97
C MET A 92 2.69 0.93 -5.85
N GLU A 93 3.53 -0.07 -5.95
CA GLU A 93 3.22 -1.33 -6.60
C GLU A 93 1.92 -1.93 -6.07
N LEU A 94 1.07 -2.39 -7.00
CA LEU A 94 -0.12 -3.16 -6.65
C LEU A 94 0.29 -4.58 -6.33
N LEU A 95 0.18 -4.95 -5.06
CA LEU A 95 0.38 -6.32 -4.63
C LEU A 95 -0.87 -7.17 -4.91
N ASP A 96 -0.68 -8.47 -5.11
CA ASP A 96 -1.76 -9.42 -5.35
C ASP A 96 -2.57 -9.66 -4.04
N LYS A 97 -2.71 -10.87 -3.62
CA LYS A 97 -3.54 -11.25 -2.46
C LYS A 97 -2.78 -11.12 -1.15
N THR A 98 -3.50 -10.76 -0.10
CA THR A 98 -2.97 -10.84 1.26
C THR A 98 -2.76 -12.30 1.67
N ILE A 99 -1.87 -12.53 2.64
CA ILE A 99 -1.69 -13.86 3.25
C ILE A 99 -3.02 -14.37 3.80
N GLU A 100 -3.84 -13.50 4.39
CA GLU A 100 -5.17 -13.82 4.89
C GLU A 100 -6.10 -14.35 3.79
N ASN A 101 -6.19 -13.65 2.65
CA ASN A 101 -6.99 -14.12 1.52
C ASN A 101 -6.54 -15.48 1.00
N VAL A 102 -5.24 -15.74 0.99
CA VAL A 102 -4.70 -17.05 0.59
C VAL A 102 -5.01 -18.12 1.64
N PHE A 103 -4.94 -17.79 2.92
CA PHE A 103 -5.27 -18.68 4.03
C PHE A 103 -6.76 -19.08 4.00
N GLU A 104 -7.66 -18.12 3.86
CA GLU A 104 -9.11 -18.38 3.72
C GLU A 104 -9.42 -19.29 2.52
N LYS A 105 -8.81 -19.00 1.36
CA LYS A 105 -9.00 -19.84 0.15
C LYS A 105 -8.50 -21.27 0.30
N ASN A 106 -7.56 -21.49 1.21
CA ASN A 106 -7.05 -22.82 1.54
C ASN A 106 -7.73 -23.44 2.76
N ASN A 107 -9.00 -23.08 3.03
CA ASN A 107 -9.80 -23.59 4.14
C ASN A 107 -9.10 -23.39 5.50
N HIS A 108 -8.48 -22.24 5.71
CA HIS A 108 -7.74 -21.87 6.91
C HIS A 108 -6.60 -22.83 7.27
N ASN A 109 -5.95 -23.37 6.24
CA ASN A 109 -4.88 -24.34 6.42
C ASN A 109 -3.71 -24.07 5.48
N PHE A 110 -2.51 -24.03 6.04
CA PHE A 110 -1.25 -24.04 5.28
C PHE A 110 -0.48 -25.32 5.61
N SER A 111 0.17 -25.88 4.61
CA SER A 111 1.13 -26.96 4.85
C SER A 111 2.28 -26.43 5.72
N ILE A 112 2.94 -27.31 6.46
CA ILE A 112 4.14 -26.97 7.25
C ILE A 112 5.19 -26.31 6.35
N LYS A 113 5.38 -26.80 5.13
CA LYS A 113 6.30 -26.20 4.15
C LYS A 113 5.93 -24.76 3.83
N THR A 114 4.67 -24.47 3.54
CA THR A 114 4.18 -23.11 3.26
C THR A 114 4.40 -22.19 4.45
N THR A 115 4.06 -22.66 5.64
CA THR A 115 4.26 -21.91 6.89
C THR A 115 5.72 -21.56 7.13
N CYS A 116 6.63 -22.51 6.94
CA CYS A 116 8.07 -22.26 7.07
C CYS A 116 8.59 -21.27 6.05
N ILE A 117 8.14 -21.34 4.79
CA ILE A 117 8.55 -20.39 3.74
C ILE A 117 8.09 -18.97 4.09
N LEU A 118 6.83 -18.80 4.52
CA LEU A 118 6.31 -17.51 4.94
C LEU A 118 7.07 -16.95 6.16
N ALA A 119 7.34 -17.79 7.16
CA ALA A 119 8.11 -17.40 8.33
C ALA A 119 9.51 -16.91 7.98
N ILE A 120 10.23 -17.60 7.10
CA ILE A 120 11.56 -17.21 6.64
C ILE A 120 11.50 -15.84 5.93
N GLN A 121 10.50 -15.61 5.07
CA GLN A 121 10.35 -14.33 4.37
C GLN A 121 10.05 -13.18 5.34
N LEU A 122 9.14 -13.38 6.30
CA LEU A 122 8.83 -12.38 7.31
C LEU A 122 10.02 -12.01 8.20
N VAL A 123 10.82 -13.00 8.61
CA VAL A 123 12.05 -12.77 9.39
C VAL A 123 13.06 -11.97 8.57
N ARG A 124 13.23 -12.27 7.28
CA ARG A 124 14.13 -11.51 6.39
C ARG A 124 13.70 -10.05 6.27
N ILE A 125 12.42 -9.78 6.04
CA ILE A 125 11.89 -8.42 5.94
C ILE A 125 12.11 -7.68 7.27
N LYS A 126 11.79 -8.32 8.40
CA LYS A 126 12.02 -7.74 9.73
C LYS A 126 13.48 -7.41 9.99
N PHE A 127 14.40 -8.28 9.56
CA PHE A 127 15.84 -8.06 9.70
C PHE A 127 16.32 -6.87 8.85
N ILE A 128 15.84 -6.76 7.61
CA ILE A 128 16.12 -5.62 6.73
C ILE A 128 15.63 -4.32 7.39
N LEU A 129 14.39 -4.29 7.87
CA LEU A 129 13.83 -3.14 8.56
C LEU A 129 14.65 -2.76 9.80
N TYR A 130 15.09 -3.75 10.59
CA TYR A 130 15.93 -3.50 11.75
C TYR A 130 17.27 -2.83 11.37
N LEU A 131 17.94 -3.31 10.33
CA LEU A 131 19.22 -2.74 9.87
C LEU A 131 19.09 -1.30 9.35
N PHE A 132 17.93 -0.93 8.81
CA PHE A 132 17.71 0.43 8.29
C PHE A 132 17.27 1.44 9.37
N TYR A 133 16.73 0.97 10.49
CA TYR A 133 16.22 1.83 11.56
C TYR A 133 17.06 1.76 12.85
N SER A 134 18.16 1.00 12.84
CA SER A 134 19.18 1.00 13.89
C SER A 134 20.24 2.05 13.62
#